data_eb0ced107ec737406fb9c1ea7971eb39
#
_entry.id   eb0ced107ec737406fb9c1ea7971eb39
#
_cell.length_a   1.000
_cell.length_b   1.000
_cell.length_c   1.000
_cell.angle_alpha   90.00
_cell.angle_beta   90.00
_cell.angle_gamma   90.00
#
_symmetry.space_group_name_H-M   'P 1'
#
loop_
_entity.id
_entity.type
_entity.pdbx_description
1 polymer ?
#
loop_
_entity_poly.entity_id
_entity_poly.type
_entity_poly.pdbx_seq_one_letter_code
_entity_poly.pdbx_strand_id
1 'polypeptide(L)'
;MGSIFEQAMGADFERLHPMLQRRFGVGLDRGEACVGHGTMTQIRRGPWWTVPFLQIGRLRNILVPDTGTDIPFVVENYPYRDPFGRETVTFVREYTISQHRSRFDATMVLARGRIVDYLGTHQHLAVDLDLTVDETGALILTSDAQRFYEGPIAFRFPMLFSGRARLRESFDEQTDAFQVDLEVHNHRFGFLFGYKGSFTCGWIPATDAPDRLKPKRHEHRT
;
A
#
# COMPACT_ATOMS: atom_id res chain seq x y z
N MET A 1 -7.91 10.66 -18.67
CA MET A 1 -7.51 9.24 -18.44
C MET A 1 -7.95 8.88 -17.04
N GLY A 2 -8.51 7.69 -16.78
CA GLY A 2 -8.86 7.29 -15.42
C GLY A 2 -7.61 7.09 -14.54
N SER A 3 -7.81 6.86 -13.23
CA SER A 3 -6.72 6.59 -12.29
C SER A 3 -5.88 5.37 -12.70
N ILE A 4 -4.69 5.22 -12.12
CA ILE A 4 -3.83 4.05 -12.38
C ILE A 4 -4.56 2.72 -12.06
N PHE A 5 -5.46 2.71 -11.07
CA PHE A 5 -6.27 1.54 -10.72
C PHE A 5 -7.39 1.27 -11.74
N GLU A 6 -8.10 2.31 -12.19
CA GLU A 6 -9.09 2.19 -13.27
C GLU A 6 -8.45 1.60 -14.53
N GLN A 7 -7.26 2.09 -14.88
CA GLN A 7 -6.52 1.60 -16.05
C GLN A 7 -6.04 0.15 -15.90
N ALA A 8 -5.60 -0.25 -14.67
CA ALA A 8 -5.11 -1.61 -14.41
C ALA A 8 -6.24 -2.64 -14.35
N MET A 9 -7.39 -2.27 -13.81
CA MET A 9 -8.52 -3.18 -13.57
C MET A 9 -9.51 -3.22 -14.75
N GLY A 10 -9.55 -2.17 -15.58
CA GLY A 10 -10.52 -2.08 -16.68
C GLY A 10 -11.97 -2.24 -16.19
N ALA A 11 -12.73 -3.12 -16.83
CA ALA A 11 -14.14 -3.34 -16.48
C ALA A 11 -14.36 -3.85 -15.04
N ASP A 12 -13.38 -4.51 -14.42
CA ASP A 12 -13.51 -4.99 -13.04
C ASP A 12 -13.54 -3.85 -12.03
N PHE A 13 -13.02 -2.66 -12.39
CA PHE A 13 -13.10 -1.48 -11.52
C PHE A 13 -14.55 -1.07 -11.21
N GLU A 14 -15.45 -1.23 -12.16
CA GLU A 14 -16.88 -0.91 -11.98
C GLU A 14 -17.61 -1.87 -11.01
N ARG A 15 -17.03 -3.04 -10.76
CA ARG A 15 -17.56 -4.01 -9.79
C ARG A 15 -17.20 -3.69 -8.34
N LEU A 16 -16.26 -2.78 -8.12
CA LEU A 16 -15.94 -2.30 -6.78
C LEU A 16 -17.14 -1.56 -6.17
N HIS A 17 -17.25 -1.64 -4.85
CA HIS A 17 -18.16 -0.78 -4.09
C HIS A 17 -17.94 0.71 -4.45
N PRO A 18 -18.99 1.56 -4.60
CA PRO A 18 -18.84 2.96 -5.04
C PRO A 18 -17.81 3.76 -4.22
N MET A 19 -17.75 3.54 -2.91
CA MET A 19 -16.77 4.20 -2.05
C MET A 19 -15.33 3.75 -2.34
N LEU A 20 -15.12 2.48 -2.72
CA LEU A 20 -13.81 1.99 -3.17
C LEU A 20 -13.45 2.55 -4.56
N GLN A 21 -14.42 2.64 -5.48
CA GLN A 21 -14.21 3.32 -6.75
C GLN A 21 -13.75 4.78 -6.54
N ARG A 22 -14.36 5.50 -5.60
CA ARG A 22 -13.95 6.85 -5.26
C ARG A 22 -12.53 6.89 -4.69
N ARG A 23 -12.22 5.98 -3.76
CA ARG A 23 -10.92 5.90 -3.10
C ARG A 23 -9.78 5.53 -4.04
N PHE A 24 -9.94 4.49 -4.84
CA PHE A 24 -8.96 4.03 -5.82
C PHE A 24 -9.02 4.80 -7.15
N GLY A 25 -10.06 5.62 -7.31
CA GLY A 25 -10.15 6.58 -8.41
C GLY A 25 -9.30 7.85 -8.21
N VAL A 26 -8.60 8.01 -7.07
CA VAL A 26 -7.66 9.11 -6.86
C VAL A 26 -6.60 9.12 -7.96
N GLY A 27 -6.45 10.25 -8.63
CA GLY A 27 -5.55 10.41 -9.76
C GLY A 27 -5.44 11.87 -10.18
N LEU A 28 -4.48 12.15 -11.08
CA LEU A 28 -4.22 13.52 -11.57
C LEU A 28 -5.42 14.15 -12.27
N ASP A 29 -6.21 13.34 -13.00
CA ASP A 29 -7.38 13.84 -13.73
C ASP A 29 -8.51 14.28 -12.80
N ARG A 30 -8.67 13.64 -11.64
CA ARG A 30 -9.68 14.04 -10.66
C ARG A 30 -9.24 15.22 -9.82
N GLY A 31 -7.93 15.47 -9.71
CA GLY A 31 -7.38 16.56 -8.92
C GLY A 31 -7.71 16.47 -7.43
N GLU A 32 -7.85 15.25 -6.92
CA GLU A 32 -8.17 14.98 -5.52
C GLU A 32 -7.17 14.03 -4.89
N ALA A 33 -6.92 14.20 -3.59
CA ALA A 33 -6.24 13.26 -2.72
C ALA A 33 -7.23 12.69 -1.69
N CYS A 34 -6.95 11.49 -1.21
CA CYS A 34 -7.70 10.84 -0.13
C CYS A 34 -6.84 10.79 1.12
N VAL A 35 -7.35 11.35 2.22
CA VAL A 35 -6.73 11.28 3.55
C VAL A 35 -7.65 10.53 4.48
N GLY A 36 -7.20 9.37 4.95
CA GLY A 36 -7.95 8.50 5.84
C GLY A 36 -7.42 8.55 7.27
N HIS A 37 -8.34 8.59 8.23
CA HIS A 37 -8.06 8.51 9.66
C HIS A 37 -8.81 7.33 10.27
N GLY A 38 -8.12 6.53 11.08
CA GLY A 38 -8.75 5.36 11.66
C GLY A 38 -7.96 4.69 12.76
N THR A 39 -8.36 3.46 13.03
CA THR A 39 -7.77 2.63 14.07
C THR A 39 -7.49 1.23 13.54
N MET A 40 -6.27 0.77 13.70
CA MET A 40 -5.94 -0.64 13.53
C MET A 40 -6.37 -1.40 14.78
N THR A 41 -7.42 -2.18 14.67
CA THR A 41 -7.91 -3.01 15.78
C THR A 41 -6.86 -4.01 16.21
N GLN A 42 -6.02 -4.44 15.28
CA GLN A 42 -4.94 -5.36 15.57
C GLN A 42 -3.79 -5.22 14.58
N ILE A 43 -2.55 -5.15 15.10
CA ILE A 43 -1.31 -5.35 14.34
C ILE A 43 -0.61 -6.57 14.93
N ARG A 44 -0.32 -7.57 14.09
CA ARG A 44 0.28 -8.85 14.48
C ARG A 44 1.59 -9.09 13.73
N ARG A 45 2.49 -9.81 14.35
CA ARG A 45 3.70 -10.33 13.70
C ARG A 45 3.82 -11.81 13.90
N GLY A 46 4.61 -12.43 13.05
CA GLY A 46 5.01 -13.83 13.17
C GLY A 46 5.90 -14.10 14.38
N PRO A 47 6.40 -15.34 14.51
CA PRO A 47 7.27 -15.75 15.60
C PRO A 47 8.53 -14.88 15.73
N TRP A 48 9.19 -14.92 16.89
CA TRP A 48 10.31 -14.04 17.24
C TRP A 48 11.49 -14.05 16.22
N TRP A 49 11.71 -15.12 15.51
CA TRP A 49 12.76 -15.20 14.47
C TRP A 49 12.47 -14.36 13.23
N THR A 50 11.24 -13.90 13.04
CA THR A 50 10.89 -12.97 11.94
C THR A 50 11.31 -11.54 12.24
N VAL A 51 11.55 -11.21 13.51
CA VAL A 51 11.85 -9.86 13.99
C VAL A 51 13.06 -9.22 13.31
N PRO A 52 14.21 -9.90 13.12
CA PRO A 52 15.36 -9.29 12.44
C PRO A 52 15.02 -8.81 11.03
N PHE A 53 14.24 -9.58 10.26
CA PHE A 53 13.80 -9.20 8.92
C PHE A 53 12.85 -7.99 8.95
N LEU A 54 11.93 -7.97 9.90
CA LEU A 54 11.00 -6.86 10.08
C LEU A 54 11.74 -5.57 10.49
N GLN A 55 12.77 -5.66 11.31
CA GLN A 55 13.59 -4.51 11.71
C GLN A 55 14.38 -3.91 10.53
N ILE A 56 14.91 -4.73 9.65
CA ILE A 56 15.56 -4.25 8.41
C ILE A 56 14.53 -3.47 7.55
N GLY A 57 13.32 -4.00 7.41
CA GLY A 57 12.22 -3.33 6.71
C GLY A 57 11.83 -1.98 7.35
N ARG A 58 11.86 -1.88 8.68
CA ARG A 58 11.57 -0.63 9.40
C ARG A 58 12.53 0.50 9.05
N LEU A 59 13.84 0.23 8.91
CA LEU A 59 14.85 1.24 8.58
C LEU A 59 14.58 1.95 7.24
N ARG A 60 13.77 1.35 6.38
CA ARG A 60 13.40 1.87 5.06
C ARG A 60 11.90 2.17 4.91
N ASN A 61 11.14 2.16 6.02
CA ASN A 61 9.68 2.32 6.05
C ASN A 61 8.93 1.32 5.14
N ILE A 62 9.46 0.08 5.02
CA ILE A 62 8.85 -0.99 4.22
C ILE A 62 7.81 -1.78 5.01
N LEU A 63 7.95 -1.83 6.33
CA LEU A 63 7.00 -2.50 7.24
C LEU A 63 7.06 -1.90 8.65
N VAL A 64 6.02 -2.22 9.43
CA VAL A 64 5.90 -1.85 10.84
C VAL A 64 6.11 -3.13 11.67
N PRO A 65 7.25 -3.30 12.36
CA PRO A 65 7.53 -4.51 13.15
C PRO A 65 6.82 -4.54 14.50
N ASP A 66 6.18 -3.43 14.86
CA ASP A 66 5.49 -3.29 16.13
C ASP A 66 4.18 -4.08 16.13
N THR A 67 3.70 -4.46 17.31
CA THR A 67 2.42 -5.14 17.51
C THR A 67 1.57 -4.34 18.48
N GLY A 68 0.27 -4.46 18.38
CA GLY A 68 -0.66 -3.79 19.29
C GLY A 68 -2.10 -3.90 18.86
N THR A 69 -2.96 -3.38 19.71
CA THR A 69 -4.40 -3.23 19.48
C THR A 69 -4.79 -1.76 19.58
N ASP A 70 -5.85 -1.40 18.89
CA ASP A 70 -6.44 -0.05 18.91
C ASP A 70 -5.43 1.06 18.58
N ILE A 71 -4.62 0.81 17.54
CA ILE A 71 -3.54 1.71 17.11
C ILE A 71 -4.10 2.78 16.17
N PRO A 72 -4.06 4.07 16.56
CA PRO A 72 -4.41 5.16 15.66
C PRO A 72 -3.52 5.17 14.42
N PHE A 73 -4.11 5.35 13.25
CA PHE A 73 -3.35 5.49 12.01
C PHE A 73 -3.95 6.52 11.06
N VAL A 74 -3.10 7.00 10.18
CA VAL A 74 -3.45 7.86 9.06
C VAL A 74 -2.98 7.20 7.77
N VAL A 75 -3.79 7.25 6.71
CA VAL A 75 -3.39 6.84 5.36
C VAL A 75 -3.55 8.01 4.40
N GLU A 76 -2.51 8.28 3.61
CA GLU A 76 -2.49 9.42 2.70
C GLU A 76 -2.20 8.95 1.28
N ASN A 77 -3.17 9.20 0.39
CA ASN A 77 -3.11 8.85 -1.02
C ASN A 77 -3.17 10.12 -1.85
N TYR A 78 -2.03 10.55 -2.38
CA TYR A 78 -1.90 11.72 -3.22
C TYR A 78 -1.41 11.35 -4.60
N PRO A 79 -2.08 11.83 -5.67
CA PRO A 79 -1.57 11.70 -7.02
C PRO A 79 -0.46 12.74 -7.24
N TYR A 80 0.55 12.36 -8.00
CA TYR A 80 1.57 13.29 -8.49
C TYR A 80 2.24 12.74 -9.75
N ARG A 81 2.97 13.60 -10.45
CA ARG A 81 3.79 13.19 -11.59
C ARG A 81 5.24 13.02 -11.11
N ASP A 82 5.77 11.81 -11.25
CA ASP A 82 7.13 11.52 -10.85
C ASP A 82 8.17 12.14 -11.82
N PRO A 83 9.47 12.13 -11.49
CA PRO A 83 10.52 12.68 -12.36
C PRO A 83 10.64 12.00 -13.74
N PHE A 84 10.05 10.81 -13.91
CA PHE A 84 10.01 10.09 -15.18
C PHE A 84 8.74 10.35 -15.98
N GLY A 85 7.89 11.28 -15.51
CA GLY A 85 6.64 11.66 -16.16
C GLY A 85 5.48 10.68 -15.93
N ARG A 86 5.62 9.67 -15.06
CA ARG A 86 4.56 8.70 -14.75
C ARG A 86 3.57 9.28 -13.75
N GLU A 87 2.29 8.99 -13.94
CA GLU A 87 1.32 9.18 -12.87
C GLU A 87 1.62 8.20 -11.75
N THR A 88 1.77 8.73 -10.54
CA THR A 88 2.12 8.00 -9.33
C THR A 88 1.14 8.38 -8.22
N VAL A 89 0.75 7.41 -7.43
CA VAL A 89 -0.09 7.64 -6.25
C VAL A 89 0.67 7.19 -4.99
N THR A 90 0.74 8.06 -3.99
CA THR A 90 1.32 7.70 -2.69
C THR A 90 0.36 6.82 -1.90
N PHE A 91 0.89 5.87 -1.14
CA PHE A 91 0.19 5.08 -0.14
C PHE A 91 1.00 5.10 1.16
N VAL A 92 1.02 6.26 1.80
CA VAL A 92 1.77 6.45 3.04
C VAL A 92 0.85 6.18 4.22
N ARG A 93 1.27 5.30 5.10
CA ARG A 93 0.56 4.96 6.34
C ARG A 93 1.43 5.33 7.52
N GLU A 94 0.88 6.08 8.45
CA GLU A 94 1.53 6.45 9.70
C GLU A 94 0.74 5.88 10.88
N TYR A 95 1.40 5.15 11.75
CA TYR A 95 0.85 4.49 12.94
C TYR A 95 1.42 5.13 14.19
N THR A 96 0.57 5.41 15.19
CA THR A 96 1.00 5.92 16.49
C THR A 96 0.99 4.80 17.50
N ILE A 97 2.16 4.20 17.77
CA ILE A 97 2.33 3.05 18.64
C ILE A 97 3.13 3.47 19.88
N SER A 98 2.55 3.39 21.08
CA SER A 98 3.22 3.72 22.35
C SER A 98 4.00 5.05 22.31
N GLN A 99 3.38 6.11 21.75
CA GLN A 99 3.95 7.46 21.57
C GLN A 99 5.05 7.55 20.48
N HIS A 100 5.35 6.48 19.77
CA HIS A 100 6.24 6.49 18.60
C HIS A 100 5.44 6.49 17.32
N ARG A 101 5.93 7.22 16.33
CA ARG A 101 5.37 7.16 14.97
C ARG A 101 6.14 6.13 14.16
N SER A 102 5.43 5.14 13.66
CA SER A 102 5.94 4.17 12.70
C SER A 102 5.30 4.44 11.36
N ARG A 103 6.11 4.47 10.30
CA ARG A 103 5.66 4.81 8.96
C ARG A 103 5.88 3.64 8.00
N PHE A 104 4.93 3.48 7.09
CA PHE A 104 5.00 2.56 5.97
C PHE A 104 4.77 3.34 4.69
N ASP A 105 5.81 3.46 3.87
CA ASP A 105 5.79 4.19 2.62
C ASP A 105 5.61 3.24 1.44
N ALA A 106 4.67 3.58 0.59
CA ALA A 106 4.48 2.94 -0.69
C ALA A 106 4.12 3.99 -1.74
N THR A 107 4.54 3.75 -2.97
CA THR A 107 4.15 4.57 -4.14
C THR A 107 3.84 3.65 -5.30
N MET A 108 2.69 3.86 -5.90
CA MET A 108 2.19 2.97 -6.95
C MET A 108 2.18 3.65 -8.30
N VAL A 109 2.57 2.91 -9.34
CA VAL A 109 2.53 3.34 -10.74
C VAL A 109 1.88 2.26 -11.58
N LEU A 110 1.32 2.66 -12.73
CA LEU A 110 0.90 1.72 -13.76
C LEU A 110 2.08 1.40 -14.67
N ALA A 111 2.43 0.13 -14.79
CA ALA A 111 3.46 -0.34 -15.71
C ALA A 111 3.03 -1.64 -16.40
N ARG A 112 3.07 -1.66 -17.73
CA ARG A 112 2.71 -2.84 -18.53
C ARG A 112 1.32 -3.40 -18.22
N GLY A 113 0.35 -2.51 -17.93
CA GLY A 113 -1.03 -2.89 -17.58
C GLY A 113 -1.23 -3.44 -16.16
N ARG A 114 -0.22 -3.36 -15.30
CA ARG A 114 -0.28 -3.80 -13.88
C ARG A 114 0.14 -2.69 -12.95
N ILE A 115 -0.34 -2.73 -11.72
CA ILE A 115 0.18 -1.86 -10.67
C ILE A 115 1.52 -2.41 -10.18
N VAL A 116 2.53 -1.54 -10.15
CA VAL A 116 3.80 -1.78 -9.48
C VAL A 116 3.86 -0.91 -8.24
N ASP A 117 3.98 -1.55 -7.09
CA ASP A 117 4.10 -0.90 -5.78
C ASP A 117 5.58 -0.84 -5.39
N TYR A 118 6.09 0.38 -5.26
CA TYR A 118 7.45 0.62 -4.75
C TYR A 118 7.38 0.87 -3.26
N LEU A 119 7.92 -0.06 -2.49
CA LEU A 119 7.94 0.00 -1.04
C LEU A 119 9.17 0.76 -0.51
N GLY A 120 8.92 1.52 0.56
CA GLY A 120 9.92 2.24 1.31
C GLY A 120 10.30 3.60 0.73
N THR A 121 10.91 4.42 1.57
CA THR A 121 11.27 5.81 1.29
C THR A 121 12.19 6.00 0.06
N HIS A 122 12.92 4.96 -0.36
CA HIS A 122 13.86 5.00 -1.48
C HIS A 122 13.45 4.09 -2.64
N GLN A 123 12.24 3.55 -2.63
CA GLN A 123 11.74 2.66 -3.68
C GLN A 123 12.68 1.46 -3.99
N HIS A 124 13.27 0.87 -2.94
CA HIS A 124 14.18 -0.25 -3.13
C HIS A 124 13.51 -1.54 -3.56
N LEU A 125 12.26 -1.75 -3.16
CA LEU A 125 11.52 -2.96 -3.44
C LEU A 125 10.33 -2.64 -4.34
N ALA A 126 10.35 -3.14 -5.57
CA ALA A 126 9.23 -3.09 -6.49
C ALA A 126 8.45 -4.41 -6.42
N VAL A 127 7.15 -4.32 -6.26
CA VAL A 127 6.24 -5.46 -6.10
C VAL A 127 5.14 -5.35 -7.16
N ASP A 128 4.98 -6.37 -7.97
CA ASP A 128 3.82 -6.44 -8.86
C ASP A 128 2.58 -6.80 -8.06
N LEU A 129 1.48 -6.10 -8.32
CA LEU A 129 0.19 -6.36 -7.67
C LEU A 129 -0.82 -6.92 -8.67
N ASP A 130 -1.46 -8.01 -8.26
CA ASP A 130 -2.67 -8.52 -8.88
C ASP A 130 -3.88 -7.94 -8.13
N LEU A 131 -4.83 -7.38 -8.90
CA LEU A 131 -6.03 -6.75 -8.39
C LEU A 131 -7.24 -7.57 -8.81
N THR A 132 -8.08 -7.92 -7.85
CA THR A 132 -9.35 -8.62 -8.10
C THR A 132 -10.45 -8.04 -7.23
N VAL A 133 -11.69 -8.29 -7.62
CA VAL A 133 -12.88 -7.84 -6.88
C VAL A 133 -13.63 -9.08 -6.40
N ASP A 134 -13.95 -9.15 -5.11
CA ASP A 134 -14.77 -10.23 -4.58
C ASP A 134 -16.28 -10.02 -4.82
N GLU A 135 -17.09 -10.99 -4.41
CA GLU A 135 -18.54 -10.96 -4.60
C GLU A 135 -19.24 -9.83 -3.83
N THR A 136 -18.60 -9.24 -2.84
CA THR A 136 -19.10 -8.13 -2.03
C THR A 136 -18.67 -6.76 -2.56
N GLY A 137 -17.94 -6.71 -3.67
CA GLY A 137 -17.37 -5.48 -4.21
C GLY A 137 -16.11 -5.00 -3.48
N ALA A 138 -15.49 -5.84 -2.66
CA ALA A 138 -14.23 -5.50 -2.00
C ALA A 138 -13.03 -5.68 -2.95
N LEU A 139 -12.04 -4.82 -2.82
CA LEU A 139 -10.76 -4.94 -3.53
C LEU A 139 -9.85 -5.92 -2.82
N ILE A 140 -9.29 -6.85 -3.58
CA ILE A 140 -8.25 -7.77 -3.15
C ILE A 140 -6.98 -7.43 -3.91
N LEU A 141 -5.92 -7.06 -3.17
CA LEU A 141 -4.58 -6.90 -3.73
C LEU A 141 -3.74 -8.10 -3.29
N THR A 142 -3.10 -8.75 -4.24
CA THR A 142 -2.16 -9.85 -3.96
C THR A 142 -0.80 -9.51 -4.55
N SER A 143 0.25 -9.56 -3.72
CA SER A 143 1.62 -9.33 -4.20
C SER A 143 2.13 -10.55 -4.98
N ASP A 144 2.84 -10.26 -6.08
CA ASP A 144 3.45 -11.25 -6.95
C ASP A 144 4.97 -11.06 -6.99
N ALA A 145 5.56 -10.96 -8.17
CA ALA A 145 7.00 -10.84 -8.35
C ALA A 145 7.57 -9.61 -7.61
N GLN A 146 8.69 -9.83 -6.93
CA GLN A 146 9.39 -8.79 -6.18
C GLN A 146 10.79 -8.58 -6.76
N ARG A 147 11.19 -7.33 -6.89
CA ARG A 147 12.49 -6.91 -7.43
C ARG A 147 13.15 -5.90 -6.51
N PHE A 148 14.42 -6.11 -6.24
CA PHE A 148 15.22 -5.19 -5.44
C PHE A 148 16.10 -4.33 -6.32
N TYR A 149 16.17 -3.02 -6.01
CA TYR A 149 16.95 -2.03 -6.74
C TYR A 149 17.77 -1.14 -5.80
N GLU A 150 19.10 -1.17 -5.95
CA GLU A 150 20.02 -0.28 -5.22
C GLU A 150 21.15 0.16 -6.15
N GLY A 151 21.10 1.40 -6.64
CA GLY A 151 22.03 1.90 -7.63
C GLY A 151 22.11 0.97 -8.87
N PRO A 152 23.29 0.45 -9.23
CA PRO A 152 23.43 -0.49 -10.35
C PRO A 152 22.95 -1.90 -10.01
N ILE A 153 22.72 -2.21 -8.72
CA ILE A 153 22.27 -3.53 -8.29
C ILE A 153 20.81 -3.70 -8.58
N ALA A 154 20.47 -4.74 -9.31
CA ALA A 154 19.09 -5.14 -9.58
C ALA A 154 19.02 -6.67 -9.58
N PHE A 155 18.12 -7.23 -8.78
CA PHE A 155 17.86 -8.66 -8.79
C PHE A 155 16.42 -8.98 -8.42
N ARG A 156 15.93 -10.12 -8.90
CA ARG A 156 14.65 -10.67 -8.47
C ARG A 156 14.79 -11.14 -7.02
N PHE A 157 13.96 -10.58 -6.14
CA PHE A 157 14.02 -10.94 -4.72
C PHE A 157 13.49 -12.38 -4.55
N PRO A 158 14.30 -13.30 -3.98
CA PRO A 158 13.88 -14.69 -3.86
C PRO A 158 12.67 -14.81 -2.92
N MET A 159 11.58 -15.41 -3.40
CA MET A 159 10.36 -15.63 -2.61
C MET A 159 10.58 -16.47 -1.35
N LEU A 160 11.71 -17.20 -1.28
CA LEU A 160 12.13 -17.94 -0.08
C LEU A 160 12.35 -17.01 1.12
N PHE A 161 12.87 -15.79 0.87
CA PHE A 161 13.18 -14.78 1.89
C PHE A 161 12.15 -13.64 1.94
N SER A 162 11.10 -13.75 1.16
CA SER A 162 10.03 -12.77 1.07
C SER A 162 8.70 -13.34 1.54
N GLY A 163 7.66 -12.52 1.57
CA GLY A 163 6.29 -12.94 1.83
C GLY A 163 5.37 -12.55 0.68
N ARG A 164 4.31 -13.33 0.50
CA ARG A 164 3.18 -12.94 -0.33
C ARG A 164 2.20 -12.17 0.55
N ALA A 165 1.94 -10.93 0.19
CA ALA A 165 0.95 -10.10 0.83
C ALA A 165 -0.41 -10.32 0.16
N ARG A 166 -1.46 -10.39 0.97
CA ARG A 166 -2.85 -10.31 0.54
C ARG A 166 -3.54 -9.24 1.37
N LEU A 167 -3.99 -8.20 0.72
CA LEU A 167 -4.77 -7.14 1.35
C LEU A 167 -6.20 -7.20 0.81
N ARG A 168 -7.17 -7.15 1.69
CA ARG A 168 -8.58 -6.93 1.38
C ARG A 168 -9.01 -5.57 1.90
N GLU A 169 -9.58 -4.75 1.05
CA GLU A 169 -10.21 -3.49 1.43
C GLU A 169 -11.67 -3.49 1.00
N SER A 170 -12.57 -3.19 1.94
CA SER A 170 -14.00 -3.14 1.73
C SER A 170 -14.60 -1.90 2.37
N PHE A 171 -15.84 -1.60 2.04
CA PHE A 171 -16.59 -0.54 2.70
C PHE A 171 -17.77 -1.16 3.46
N ASP A 172 -17.96 -0.74 4.69
CA ASP A 172 -19.04 -1.17 5.56
C ASP A 172 -20.07 -0.03 5.68
N GLU A 173 -21.22 -0.24 5.06
CA GLU A 173 -22.35 0.71 5.06
C GLU A 173 -22.93 0.97 6.46
N GLN A 174 -22.79 0.01 7.39
CA GLN A 174 -23.36 0.16 8.73
C GLN A 174 -22.53 1.12 9.59
N THR A 175 -21.23 1.10 9.40
CA THR A 175 -20.29 1.94 10.15
C THR A 175 -19.80 3.14 9.35
N ASP A 176 -20.20 3.26 8.08
CA ASP A 176 -19.75 4.28 7.11
C ASP A 176 -18.22 4.38 7.08
N ALA A 177 -17.54 3.23 7.04
CA ALA A 177 -16.10 3.14 7.17
C ALA A 177 -15.47 2.11 6.23
N PHE A 178 -14.27 2.39 5.78
CA PHE A 178 -13.43 1.41 5.09
C PHE A 178 -12.88 0.40 6.10
N GLN A 179 -12.88 -0.86 5.70
CA GLN A 179 -12.30 -1.97 6.44
C GLN A 179 -11.07 -2.45 5.69
N VAL A 180 -9.95 -2.63 6.39
CA VAL A 180 -8.72 -3.14 5.81
C VAL A 180 -8.22 -4.35 6.59
N ASP A 181 -7.81 -5.38 5.85
CA ASP A 181 -7.22 -6.60 6.39
C ASP A 181 -6.03 -6.98 5.51
N LEU A 182 -4.82 -6.93 6.06
CA LEU A 182 -3.58 -7.35 5.41
C LEU A 182 -2.98 -8.53 6.13
N GLU A 183 -2.59 -9.54 5.36
CA GLU A 183 -1.75 -10.63 5.83
C GLU A 183 -0.57 -10.86 4.88
N VAL A 184 0.60 -11.10 5.46
CA VAL A 184 1.82 -11.46 4.72
C VAL A 184 2.27 -12.83 5.18
N HIS A 185 2.34 -13.76 4.24
CA HIS A 185 2.74 -15.15 4.49
C HIS A 185 3.95 -15.53 3.65
N ASN A 186 4.92 -16.18 4.26
CA ASN A 186 5.99 -16.88 3.57
C ASN A 186 5.61 -18.38 3.45
N HIS A 187 5.84 -18.98 2.30
CA HIS A 187 5.45 -20.38 2.07
C HIS A 187 6.19 -21.38 2.98
N ARG A 188 7.39 -21.03 3.46
CA ARG A 188 8.21 -21.88 4.35
C ARG A 188 8.06 -21.51 5.82
N PHE A 189 7.92 -20.22 6.12
CA PHE A 189 7.94 -19.70 7.49
C PHE A 189 6.54 -19.37 8.03
N GLY A 190 5.50 -19.53 7.20
CA GLY A 190 4.11 -19.23 7.58
C GLY A 190 3.82 -17.73 7.69
N PHE A 191 3.02 -17.36 8.65
CA PHE A 191 2.61 -15.98 8.87
C PHE A 191 3.79 -15.11 9.33
N LEU A 192 3.98 -13.97 8.64
CA LEU A 192 5.06 -13.02 8.93
C LEU A 192 4.56 -11.75 9.62
N PHE A 193 3.48 -11.18 9.11
CA PHE A 193 2.96 -9.89 9.54
C PHE A 193 1.52 -9.72 9.05
N GLY A 194 0.73 -8.92 9.77
CA GLY A 194 -0.59 -8.53 9.32
C GLY A 194 -1.22 -7.48 10.22
N TYR A 195 -2.21 -6.81 9.69
CA TYR A 195 -3.04 -5.86 10.43
C TYR A 195 -4.48 -5.89 9.96
N LYS A 196 -5.38 -5.50 10.86
CA LYS A 196 -6.80 -5.27 10.61
C LYS A 196 -7.20 -3.94 11.22
N GLY A 197 -8.09 -3.24 10.55
CA GLY A 197 -8.58 -1.98 11.08
C GLY A 197 -9.65 -1.35 10.21
N SER A 198 -10.12 -0.20 10.65
CA SER A 198 -11.12 0.61 9.93
C SER A 198 -10.72 2.07 9.91
N PHE A 199 -11.19 2.80 8.91
CA PHE A 199 -10.91 4.21 8.75
C PHE A 199 -12.00 4.91 7.92
N THR A 200 -12.13 6.21 8.12
CA THR A 200 -12.94 7.07 7.26
C THR A 200 -12.04 7.95 6.40
N CYS A 201 -12.50 8.32 5.22
CA CYS A 201 -11.74 9.15 4.28
C CYS A 201 -12.35 10.54 4.10
N GLY A 202 -11.48 11.56 4.10
CA GLY A 202 -11.76 12.86 3.52
C GLY A 202 -11.08 12.99 2.16
N TRP A 203 -11.74 13.65 1.21
CA TRP A 203 -11.17 14.01 -0.09
C TRP A 203 -10.85 15.49 -0.11
N ILE A 204 -9.65 15.82 -0.54
CA ILE A 204 -9.18 17.20 -0.61
C ILE A 204 -8.65 17.51 -2.01
N PRO A 205 -8.81 18.73 -2.54
CA PRO A 205 -8.21 19.10 -3.81
C PRO A 205 -6.69 18.96 -3.75
N ALA A 206 -6.12 18.20 -4.69
CA ALA A 206 -4.68 18.02 -4.81
C ALA A 206 -4.29 17.56 -6.22
N THR A 207 -3.35 18.27 -6.81
CA THR A 207 -2.74 17.93 -8.12
C THR A 207 -1.29 17.50 -7.98
N ASP A 208 -0.75 17.55 -6.75
CA ASP A 208 0.60 17.09 -6.41
C ASP A 208 0.65 16.60 -4.96
N ALA A 209 1.58 15.70 -4.68
CA ALA A 209 1.81 15.21 -3.33
C ALA A 209 2.72 16.16 -2.54
N PRO A 210 2.46 16.38 -1.25
CA PRO A 210 3.43 17.06 -0.37
C PRO A 210 4.78 16.35 -0.38
N ASP A 211 5.88 17.11 -0.33
CA ASP A 211 7.24 16.55 -0.40
C ASP A 211 7.53 15.48 0.66
N ARG A 212 6.93 15.62 1.85
CA ARG A 212 7.04 14.62 2.93
C ARG A 212 6.48 13.24 2.57
N LEU A 213 5.60 13.16 1.56
CA LEU A 213 4.97 11.92 1.09
C LEU A 213 5.63 11.36 -0.15
N LYS A 214 6.48 12.16 -0.82
CA LYS A 214 7.24 11.68 -1.96
C LYS A 214 8.46 10.85 -1.50
N PRO A 215 8.86 9.85 -2.27
CA PRO A 215 10.07 9.10 -1.98
C PRO A 215 11.31 9.98 -2.11
N LYS A 216 12.33 9.72 -1.30
CA LYS A 216 13.63 10.40 -1.39
C LYS A 216 14.43 10.04 -2.64
N ARG A 217 14.17 8.86 -3.18
CA ARG A 217 14.72 8.36 -4.44
C ARG A 217 13.59 7.76 -5.26
N HIS A 218 13.55 8.10 -6.55
CA HIS A 218 12.61 7.51 -7.50
C HIS A 218 13.32 6.43 -8.32
N GLU A 219 12.67 5.28 -8.48
CA GLU A 219 13.14 4.17 -9.30
C GLU A 219 12.34 4.10 -10.60
N HIS A 220 13.03 4.00 -11.75
CA HIS A 220 12.40 3.93 -13.06
C HIS A 220 12.17 2.49 -13.55
N ARG A 221 12.95 1.53 -13.03
CA ARG A 221 12.85 0.12 -13.41
C ARG A 221 11.60 -0.52 -12.81
N THR A 222 10.87 -1.29 -13.63
CA THR A 222 9.63 -2.00 -13.27
C THR A 222 9.73 -3.48 -13.54
#